data_2ac415eae2d28061a6dd0c382d2fdaef
#
_entry.id   2ac415eae2d28061a6dd0c382d2fdaef
#
_cell.length_a   1.000
_cell.length_b   1.000
_cell.length_c   1.000
_cell.angle_alpha   90.00
_cell.angle_beta   90.00
_cell.angle_gamma   90.00
#
_symmetry.space_group_name_H-M   'P 1'
#
loop_
_entity.id
_entity.type
_entity.pdbx_description
1 polymer ?
#
loop_
_entity_poly.entity_id
_entity_poly.type
_entity_poly.pdbx_seq_one_letter_code
_entity_poly.pdbx_strand_id
1 'polypeptide(L)'
;LMLDTGFDKHLDAMRMLMANMMHETCNFVYMKEISNGLAYNNRPDLGNGPDDGPKYKGAGVLQLTGKFNYQQLADEINDQKVMQGVDYVSTTYPFTSARVWIEKNNLLGVCLNQGFDACCTTINGGWNGIEDRRIKYALCQREMK
;
A
#
# COMPACT_ATOMS: atom_id res chain seq x y z
N LEU A 1 -10.80 4.60 2.76
CA LEU A 1 -9.60 4.94 1.98
C LEU A 1 -9.92 5.95 0.87
N MET A 2 -10.77 5.60 -0.09
CA MET A 2 -11.03 6.44 -1.26
C MET A 2 -11.59 7.82 -0.88
N LEU A 3 -12.57 7.88 0.03
CA LEU A 3 -13.14 9.12 0.55
C LEU A 3 -12.10 10.00 1.24
N ASP A 4 -11.28 9.42 2.11
CA ASP A 4 -10.31 10.18 2.90
C ASP A 4 -9.19 10.78 2.05
N THR A 5 -8.86 10.11 0.94
CA THR A 5 -7.76 10.50 0.05
C THR A 5 -8.23 11.28 -1.19
N GLY A 6 -9.54 11.49 -1.34
CA GLY A 6 -10.15 12.22 -2.46
C GLY A 6 -10.24 11.45 -3.79
N PHE A 7 -9.83 10.19 -3.83
CA PHE A 7 -9.94 9.36 -5.04
C PHE A 7 -11.38 9.13 -5.49
N ASP A 8 -12.35 9.15 -4.56
CA ASP A 8 -13.78 9.02 -4.85
C ASP A 8 -14.33 10.08 -5.82
N LYS A 9 -13.66 11.22 -5.92
CA LYS A 9 -14.03 12.33 -6.81
C LYS A 9 -13.46 12.20 -8.23
N HIS A 10 -12.58 11.23 -8.46
CA HIS A 10 -11.82 11.07 -9.70
C HIS A 10 -11.84 9.62 -10.15
N LEU A 11 -12.88 9.23 -10.87
CA LEU A 11 -13.16 7.83 -11.23
C LEU A 11 -11.95 7.13 -11.88
N ASP A 12 -11.25 7.79 -12.78
CA ASP A 12 -10.11 7.16 -13.45
C ASP A 12 -8.90 6.99 -12.53
N ALA A 13 -8.60 7.96 -11.67
CA ALA A 13 -7.59 7.81 -10.63
C ALA A 13 -7.96 6.69 -9.63
N MET A 14 -9.24 6.56 -9.27
CA MET A 14 -9.74 5.48 -8.43
C MET A 14 -9.52 4.10 -9.08
N ARG A 15 -9.75 3.98 -10.40
CA ARG A 15 -9.46 2.76 -11.18
C ARG A 15 -7.97 2.44 -11.17
N MET A 16 -7.09 3.45 -11.31
CA MET A 16 -5.64 3.28 -11.25
C MET A 16 -5.19 2.74 -9.90
N LEU A 17 -5.68 3.32 -8.81
CA LEU A 17 -5.39 2.86 -7.46
C LEU A 17 -5.92 1.45 -7.21
N MET A 18 -7.17 1.17 -7.62
CA MET A 18 -7.79 -0.15 -7.49
C MET A 18 -6.98 -1.24 -8.20
N ALA A 19 -6.54 -0.99 -9.43
CA ALA A 19 -5.73 -1.94 -10.19
C ALA A 19 -4.41 -2.28 -9.50
N ASN A 20 -3.77 -1.28 -8.90
CA ASN A 20 -2.55 -1.47 -8.13
C ASN A 20 -2.80 -2.27 -6.85
N MET A 21 -3.85 -1.95 -6.08
CA MET A 21 -4.21 -2.73 -4.88
C MET A 21 -4.54 -4.18 -5.22
N MET A 22 -5.25 -4.43 -6.31
CA MET A 22 -5.53 -5.80 -6.80
C MET A 22 -4.24 -6.56 -7.15
N HIS A 23 -3.24 -5.88 -7.72
CA HIS A 23 -1.95 -6.49 -8.01
C HIS A 23 -1.20 -6.84 -6.72
N GLU A 24 -1.03 -5.87 -5.81
CA GLU A 24 -0.26 -6.04 -4.56
C GLU A 24 -0.82 -7.14 -3.65
N THR A 25 -2.13 -7.38 -3.71
CA THR A 25 -2.85 -8.28 -2.80
C THR A 25 -3.33 -9.58 -3.46
N CYS A 26 -2.98 -9.85 -4.72
CA CYS A 26 -3.57 -10.93 -5.50
C CYS A 26 -5.11 -10.88 -5.46
N ASN A 27 -5.69 -9.76 -5.90
CA ASN A 27 -7.14 -9.50 -5.86
C ASN A 27 -7.75 -9.53 -4.45
N PHE A 28 -7.09 -8.87 -3.49
CA PHE A 28 -7.51 -8.74 -2.09
C PHE A 28 -7.49 -10.06 -1.28
N VAL A 29 -6.76 -11.07 -1.77
CA VAL A 29 -6.59 -12.34 -1.04
C VAL A 29 -5.55 -12.19 0.08
N TYR A 30 -4.45 -11.48 -0.18
CA TYR A 30 -3.34 -11.37 0.77
C TYR A 30 -3.16 -9.93 1.28
N MET A 31 -3.65 -9.67 2.49
CA MET A 31 -3.44 -8.39 3.21
C MET A 31 -2.18 -8.40 4.08
N LYS A 32 -1.49 -9.55 4.14
CA LYS A 32 -0.23 -9.75 4.84
C LYS A 32 0.77 -10.38 3.90
N GLU A 33 1.99 -9.84 3.86
CA GLU A 33 3.08 -10.38 3.07
C GLU A 33 3.30 -11.87 3.36
N ILE A 34 3.40 -12.68 2.29
CA ILE A 34 3.55 -14.15 2.40
C ILE A 34 4.95 -14.49 2.91
N SER A 35 5.98 -13.72 2.49
CA SER A 35 7.36 -13.93 2.93
C SER A 35 7.47 -13.83 4.46
N ASN A 36 8.49 -14.51 5.02
CA ASN A 36 8.71 -14.50 6.47
C ASN A 36 9.21 -13.14 7.01
N GLY A 37 9.65 -12.23 6.14
CA GLY A 37 10.13 -10.90 6.51
C GLY A 37 11.56 -10.85 7.06
N LEU A 38 12.29 -11.96 7.15
CA LEU A 38 13.66 -11.99 7.68
C LEU A 38 14.62 -11.08 6.92
N ALA A 39 14.39 -10.86 5.61
CA ALA A 39 15.18 -9.94 4.80
C ALA A 39 15.10 -8.48 5.26
N TYR A 40 14.11 -8.13 6.06
CA TYR A 40 13.94 -6.79 6.61
C TYR A 40 14.61 -6.60 7.99
N ASN A 41 15.21 -7.64 8.58
CA ASN A 41 15.99 -7.51 9.81
C ASN A 41 17.21 -6.60 9.57
N ASN A 42 17.56 -5.83 10.57
CA ASN A 42 18.73 -4.93 10.55
C ASN A 42 18.71 -3.95 9.33
N ARG A 43 17.53 -3.52 8.93
CA ARG A 43 17.35 -2.52 7.88
C ARG A 43 17.14 -1.15 8.54
N PRO A 44 18.21 -0.34 8.70
CA PRO A 44 18.13 0.97 9.37
C PRO A 44 17.29 1.97 8.55
N ASP A 45 17.22 1.83 7.24
CA ASP A 45 16.33 2.60 6.36
C ASP A 45 14.83 2.37 6.63
N LEU A 46 14.48 1.22 7.19
CA LEU A 46 13.15 0.86 7.65
C LEU A 46 12.94 1.07 9.17
N GLY A 47 14.00 1.43 9.89
CA GLY A 47 14.00 1.52 11.36
C GLY A 47 13.98 0.17 12.05
N ASN A 48 14.31 -0.91 11.33
CA ASN A 48 14.27 -2.28 11.86
C ASN A 48 15.57 -2.68 12.53
N GLY A 49 15.45 -3.20 13.75
CA GLY A 49 16.50 -3.93 14.47
C GLY A 49 16.59 -5.41 14.08
N PRO A 50 17.29 -6.23 14.90
CA PRO A 50 17.63 -7.62 14.57
C PRO A 50 16.42 -8.55 14.33
N ASP A 51 15.30 -8.32 15.03
CA ASP A 51 14.11 -9.18 15.00
C ASP A 51 12.84 -8.46 14.52
N ASP A 52 13.00 -7.24 14.01
CA ASP A 52 11.87 -6.41 13.59
C ASP A 52 11.30 -6.78 12.21
N GLY A 53 12.07 -7.47 11.38
CA GLY A 53 11.67 -7.79 10.01
C GLY A 53 10.36 -8.58 9.90
N PRO A 54 10.23 -9.75 10.55
CA PRO A 54 8.99 -10.52 10.54
C PRO A 54 7.80 -9.79 11.16
N LYS A 55 8.06 -8.93 12.15
CA LYS A 55 7.04 -8.17 12.86
C LYS A 55 6.46 -7.02 12.02
N TYR A 56 7.33 -6.31 11.30
CA TYR A 56 6.96 -5.12 10.53
C TYR A 56 7.08 -5.34 9.01
N LYS A 57 6.88 -6.57 8.54
CA LYS A 57 6.77 -6.90 7.12
C LYS A 57 5.50 -6.31 6.51
N GLY A 58 5.31 -6.49 5.20
CA GLY A 58 4.22 -5.90 4.45
C GLY A 58 2.82 -6.18 4.99
N ALA A 59 2.04 -5.14 5.22
CA ALA A 59 0.66 -5.20 5.69
C ALA A 59 -0.26 -4.27 4.89
N GLY A 60 -1.50 -4.73 4.66
CA GLY A 60 -2.55 -3.97 3.99
C GLY A 60 -2.41 -3.90 2.47
N VAL A 61 -3.28 -3.14 1.85
CA VAL A 61 -3.48 -3.13 0.38
C VAL A 61 -2.32 -2.53 -0.42
N LEU A 62 -1.42 -1.77 0.20
CA LEU A 62 -0.18 -1.29 -0.41
C LEU A 62 1.07 -1.75 0.34
N GLN A 63 0.95 -2.82 1.13
CA GLN A 63 2.08 -3.50 1.77
C GLN A 63 2.98 -2.56 2.59
N LEU A 64 2.37 -1.83 3.57
CA LEU A 64 3.10 -1.01 4.54
C LEU A 64 4.20 -1.83 5.20
N THR A 65 5.47 -1.42 5.06
CA THR A 65 6.63 -2.18 5.52
C THR A 65 7.59 -1.31 6.33
N GLY A 66 8.15 -1.88 7.40
CA GLY A 66 9.18 -1.25 8.23
C GLY A 66 8.64 -0.53 9.45
N LYS A 67 9.40 -0.62 10.55
CA LYS A 67 9.04 -0.08 11.87
C LYS A 67 8.72 1.41 11.84
N PHE A 68 9.48 2.22 11.08
CA PHE A 68 9.21 3.65 10.94
C PHE A 68 7.82 3.92 10.36
N ASN A 69 7.42 3.18 9.32
CA ASN A 69 6.12 3.34 8.68
C ASN A 69 4.98 2.86 9.59
N TYR A 70 5.19 1.79 10.36
CA TYR A 70 4.23 1.34 11.37
C TYR A 70 4.07 2.37 12.48
N GLN A 71 5.17 2.97 12.97
CA GLN A 71 5.10 4.02 13.98
C GLN A 71 4.39 5.27 13.43
N GLN A 72 4.68 5.67 12.19
CA GLN A 72 3.99 6.79 11.57
C GLN A 72 2.48 6.54 11.49
N LEU A 73 2.05 5.34 11.07
CA LEU A 73 0.64 4.96 11.06
C LEU A 73 0.04 5.02 12.47
N ALA A 74 0.74 4.45 13.48
CA ALA A 74 0.28 4.44 14.86
C ALA A 74 0.02 5.84 15.40
N ASP A 75 0.93 6.75 15.14
CA ASP A 75 0.85 8.14 15.61
C ASP A 75 -0.28 8.90 14.89
N GLU A 76 -0.43 8.69 13.60
CA GLU A 76 -1.42 9.40 12.78
C GLU A 76 -2.87 9.00 13.09
N ILE A 77 -3.10 7.71 13.35
CA ILE A 77 -4.43 7.21 13.72
C ILE A 77 -4.65 7.17 15.24
N ASN A 78 -3.63 7.57 16.02
CA ASN A 78 -3.64 7.54 17.48
C ASN A 78 -3.96 6.15 18.05
N ASP A 79 -3.37 5.09 17.46
CA ASP A 79 -3.50 3.72 17.94
C ASP A 79 -2.13 3.02 18.02
N GLN A 80 -1.54 3.02 19.22
CA GLN A 80 -0.23 2.38 19.45
C GLN A 80 -0.25 0.84 19.34
N LYS A 81 -1.43 0.20 19.24
CA LYS A 81 -1.53 -1.24 18.97
C LYS A 81 -1.04 -1.60 17.57
N VAL A 82 -0.94 -0.65 16.64
CA VAL A 82 -0.27 -0.82 15.34
C VAL A 82 1.14 -1.40 15.53
N MET A 83 1.84 -1.01 16.59
CA MET A 83 3.18 -1.52 16.92
C MET A 83 3.20 -2.98 17.38
N GLN A 84 2.06 -3.64 17.52
CA GLN A 84 1.99 -5.09 17.66
C GLN A 84 2.44 -5.82 16.39
N GLY A 85 2.33 -5.16 15.23
CA GLY A 85 2.93 -5.61 13.98
C GLY A 85 1.91 -6.03 12.92
N VAL A 86 2.42 -6.85 11.98
CA VAL A 86 1.74 -7.19 10.72
C VAL A 86 0.35 -7.80 10.92
N ASP A 87 0.16 -8.67 11.90
CA ASP A 87 -1.13 -9.33 12.12
C ASP A 87 -2.22 -8.33 12.53
N TYR A 88 -1.88 -7.39 13.41
CA TYR A 88 -2.81 -6.36 13.83
C TYR A 88 -3.18 -5.42 12.67
N VAL A 89 -2.19 -4.94 11.93
CA VAL A 89 -2.43 -3.98 10.84
C VAL A 89 -3.19 -4.62 9.68
N SER A 90 -2.80 -5.83 9.28
CA SER A 90 -3.43 -6.53 8.15
C SER A 90 -4.90 -6.89 8.40
N THR A 91 -5.30 -7.04 9.66
CA THR A 91 -6.68 -7.38 10.04
C THR A 91 -7.52 -6.17 10.42
N THR A 92 -6.92 -5.18 11.11
CA THR A 92 -7.66 -4.04 11.65
C THR A 92 -7.66 -2.84 10.70
N TYR A 93 -6.51 -2.60 10.04
CA TYR A 93 -6.29 -1.42 9.20
C TYR A 93 -5.78 -1.73 7.78
N PRO A 94 -6.32 -2.75 7.07
CA PRO A 94 -5.76 -3.15 5.77
C PRO A 94 -5.82 -2.04 4.71
N PHE A 95 -6.82 -1.16 4.77
CA PHE A 95 -6.97 -0.02 3.86
C PHE A 95 -6.41 1.28 4.44
N THR A 96 -6.60 1.51 5.74
CA THR A 96 -6.11 2.73 6.41
C THR A 96 -4.58 2.82 6.36
N SER A 97 -3.88 1.68 6.42
CA SER A 97 -2.42 1.63 6.29
C SER A 97 -1.91 2.22 4.97
N ALA A 98 -2.70 2.13 3.91
CA ALA A 98 -2.36 2.73 2.62
C ALA A 98 -2.57 4.25 2.59
N ARG A 99 -3.54 4.79 3.36
CA ARG A 99 -3.88 6.20 3.34
C ARG A 99 -2.67 7.09 3.63
N VAL A 100 -1.97 6.81 4.71
CA VAL A 100 -0.80 7.57 5.16
C VAL A 100 0.26 7.65 4.05
N TRP A 101 0.54 6.51 3.42
CA TRP A 101 1.50 6.45 2.32
C TRP A 101 1.01 7.21 1.08
N ILE A 102 -0.26 7.08 0.71
CA ILE A 102 -0.89 7.77 -0.42
C ILE A 102 -0.80 9.29 -0.27
N GLU A 103 -1.15 9.80 0.91
CA GLU A 103 -1.11 11.24 1.21
C GLU A 103 0.32 11.77 1.19
N LYS A 104 1.24 11.09 1.87
CA LYS A 104 2.67 11.45 1.92
C LYS A 104 3.33 11.51 0.54
N ASN A 105 2.96 10.62 -0.37
CA ASN A 105 3.52 10.55 -1.71
C ASN A 105 2.68 11.30 -2.76
N ASN A 106 1.63 12.02 -2.34
CA ASN A 106 0.72 12.73 -3.25
C ASN A 106 0.26 11.85 -4.43
N LEU A 107 -0.10 10.59 -4.16
CA LEU A 107 -0.41 9.62 -5.22
C LEU A 107 -1.58 10.06 -6.09
N LEU A 108 -2.59 10.73 -5.51
CA LEU A 108 -3.71 11.27 -6.29
C LEU A 108 -3.20 12.29 -7.32
N GLY A 109 -2.33 13.20 -6.92
CA GLY A 109 -1.71 14.18 -7.83
C GLY A 109 -0.90 13.50 -8.94
N VAL A 110 -0.18 12.43 -8.63
CA VAL A 110 0.52 11.61 -9.64
C VAL A 110 -0.47 11.00 -10.63
N CYS A 111 -1.54 10.36 -10.17
CA CYS A 111 -2.55 9.76 -11.03
C CYS A 111 -3.19 10.80 -11.97
N LEU A 112 -3.55 11.98 -11.44
CA LEU A 112 -4.23 13.03 -12.20
C LEU A 112 -3.34 13.69 -13.25
N ASN A 113 -2.06 13.90 -12.96
CA ASN A 113 -1.17 14.69 -13.80
C ASN A 113 -0.24 13.85 -14.68
N GLN A 114 0.05 12.61 -14.29
CA GLN A 114 1.06 11.76 -14.93
C GLN A 114 0.51 10.41 -15.42
N GLY A 115 -0.69 10.02 -14.98
CA GLY A 115 -1.41 8.86 -15.45
C GLY A 115 -0.99 7.53 -14.82
N PHE A 116 -1.48 6.44 -15.44
CA PHE A 116 -1.44 5.09 -14.86
C PHE A 116 -0.01 4.55 -14.63
N ASP A 117 0.86 4.68 -15.63
CA ASP A 117 2.22 4.13 -15.54
C ASP A 117 3.03 4.83 -14.43
N ALA A 118 2.85 6.13 -14.27
CA ALA A 118 3.46 6.89 -13.17
C ALA A 118 2.89 6.46 -11.80
N CYS A 119 1.58 6.22 -11.72
CA CYS A 119 0.96 5.66 -10.51
C CYS A 119 1.61 4.32 -10.14
N CYS A 120 1.76 3.41 -11.10
CA CYS A 120 2.38 2.10 -10.89
C CYS A 120 3.84 2.20 -10.41
N THR A 121 4.65 3.02 -11.10
CA THR A 121 6.07 3.18 -10.73
C THR A 121 6.26 3.89 -9.40
N THR A 122 5.36 4.79 -9.03
CA THR A 122 5.37 5.43 -7.71
C THR A 122 5.11 4.41 -6.61
N ILE A 123 4.12 3.51 -6.79
CA ILE A 123 3.78 2.48 -5.80
C ILE A 123 4.87 1.42 -5.68
N ASN A 124 5.38 0.92 -6.82
CA ASN A 124 6.29 -0.22 -6.85
C ASN A 124 7.78 0.17 -6.81
N GLY A 125 8.12 1.41 -7.05
CA GLY A 125 9.52 1.86 -7.20
C GLY A 125 10.15 1.44 -8.52
N GLY A 126 9.38 0.88 -9.48
CA GLY A 126 9.88 0.40 -10.77
C GLY A 126 8.77 -0.19 -11.65
N TRP A 127 9.17 -1.02 -12.62
CA TRP A 127 8.26 -1.59 -13.63
C TRP A 127 7.81 -3.03 -13.36
N ASN A 128 8.09 -3.57 -12.17
CA ASN A 128 7.71 -4.95 -11.84
C ASN A 128 6.19 -5.10 -11.82
N GLY A 129 5.71 -6.14 -12.51
CA GLY A 129 4.28 -6.44 -12.59
C GLY A 129 3.44 -5.47 -13.42
N ILE A 130 4.06 -4.59 -14.24
CA ILE A 130 3.34 -3.55 -14.99
C ILE A 130 2.26 -4.14 -15.91
N GLU A 131 2.51 -5.27 -16.57
CA GLU A 131 1.55 -5.88 -17.48
C GLU A 131 0.31 -6.41 -16.73
N ASP A 132 0.49 -7.05 -15.56
CA ASP A 132 -0.64 -7.49 -14.75
C ASP A 132 -1.44 -6.29 -14.20
N ARG A 133 -0.76 -5.20 -13.81
CA ARG A 133 -1.41 -3.95 -13.39
C ARG A 133 -2.23 -3.33 -14.52
N ARG A 134 -1.72 -3.33 -15.76
CA ARG A 134 -2.45 -2.84 -16.94
C ARG A 134 -3.69 -3.69 -17.24
N ILE A 135 -3.61 -5.02 -17.13
CA ILE A 135 -4.76 -5.92 -17.28
C ILE A 135 -5.83 -5.59 -16.22
N LYS A 136 -5.42 -5.41 -14.97
CA LYS A 136 -6.33 -5.04 -13.88
C LYS A 136 -6.94 -3.64 -14.07
N TYR A 137 -6.16 -2.70 -14.59
CA TYR A 137 -6.67 -1.37 -14.90
C TYR A 137 -7.72 -1.40 -16.01
N ALA A 138 -7.48 -2.14 -17.09
CA ALA A 138 -8.48 -2.35 -18.15
C ALA A 138 -9.75 -3.02 -17.61
N LEU A 139 -9.62 -3.96 -16.67
CA LEU A 139 -10.77 -4.55 -15.97
C LEU A 139 -11.53 -3.48 -15.17
N CYS A 140 -10.85 -2.66 -14.40
CA CYS A 140 -11.47 -1.57 -13.63
C CYS A 140 -12.16 -0.55 -14.56
N GLN A 141 -11.57 -0.20 -15.70
CA GLN A 141 -12.20 0.68 -16.69
C GLN A 141 -13.50 0.12 -17.24
N ARG A 142 -13.58 -1.19 -17.42
CA ARG A 142 -14.79 -1.87 -17.92
C ARG A 142 -15.88 -1.97 -16.86
N GLU A 143 -15.53 -2.30 -15.62
CA GLU A 143 -16.49 -2.66 -14.57
C GLU A 143 -16.88 -1.49 -13.64
N MET A 144 -16.00 -0.52 -13.42
CA MET A 144 -16.25 0.64 -12.57
C MET A 144 -16.78 1.80 -13.44
N LYS A 145 -18.05 2.14 -13.28
CA LYS A 145 -18.76 3.19 -14.03
C LYS A 145 -19.16 4.35 -13.14
#